data_3e8eb77f0412aa7a0173d7bdd4ba7320
#
_entry.id   3e8eb77f0412aa7a0173d7bdd4ba7320
#
_cell.length_a   1.000
_cell.length_b   1.000
_cell.length_c   1.000
_cell.angle_alpha   90.00
_cell.angle_beta   90.00
_cell.angle_gamma   90.00
#
_symmetry.space_group_name_H-M   'P 1'
#
loop_
_entity.id
_entity.type
_entity.pdbx_description
1 polymer ?
#
loop_
_entity_poly.entity_id
_entity_poly.type
_entity_poly.pdbx_seq_one_letter_code
_entity_poly.pdbx_strand_id
1 'polypeptide(L)'
;MLMQLRNAIRLVVACAVMLLPAASIAGGKFDGNWITHLACEAHGQTQAYKWEFPSTIKGGVFHGQHGETDGPGYLVIEGKIADDGTSKLEAKGTVSQNNAHGVFAMKGNNYSYKIKAQFTDVKGTGTRDEGAGILGRNCTFEFTKQPDTPPASGGSGN
;
A
#
# COMPACT_ATOMS: atom_id res chain seq x y z
N MET A 1 84.81 7.92 3.37
CA MET A 1 84.27 7.51 2.08
C MET A 1 82.98 6.76 2.36
N LEU A 2 81.94 7.50 2.60
CA LEU A 2 80.60 6.96 2.98
C LEU A 2 79.61 7.44 1.97
N MET A 3 79.10 6.51 1.24
CA MET A 3 78.08 6.73 0.19
C MET A 3 76.70 6.75 0.83
N GLN A 4 76.10 7.91 0.87
CA GLN A 4 74.74 8.11 1.39
C GLN A 4 73.74 7.67 0.34
N LEU A 5 73.05 6.53 0.60
CA LEU A 5 71.88 6.12 -0.15
C LEU A 5 70.64 6.87 0.40
N ARG A 6 70.16 7.85 -0.33
CA ARG A 6 68.93 8.55 0.00
C ARG A 6 67.74 7.81 -0.66
N ASN A 7 67.08 6.95 0.10
CA ASN A 7 65.86 6.32 -0.29
C ASN A 7 64.72 7.37 -0.27
N ALA A 8 64.34 7.78 -1.46
CA ALA A 8 63.10 8.58 -1.63
C ALA A 8 61.91 7.63 -1.56
N ILE A 9 61.28 7.57 -0.40
CA ILE A 9 59.98 6.91 -0.24
C ILE A 9 58.92 7.81 -0.88
N ARG A 10 58.47 7.43 -2.06
CA ARG A 10 57.29 8.04 -2.70
C ARG A 10 56.05 7.46 -2.04
N LEU A 11 55.43 8.26 -1.18
CA LEU A 11 54.13 7.97 -0.59
C LEU A 11 53.08 8.17 -1.69
N VAL A 12 52.63 7.08 -2.29
CA VAL A 12 51.46 7.10 -3.18
C VAL A 12 50.23 7.03 -2.28
N VAL A 13 49.62 8.18 -2.03
CA VAL A 13 48.30 8.26 -1.39
C VAL A 13 47.27 7.84 -2.45
N ALA A 14 46.90 6.58 -2.43
CA ALA A 14 45.76 6.09 -3.20
C ALA A 14 44.45 6.59 -2.55
N CYS A 15 43.87 7.65 -3.12
CA CYS A 15 42.59 8.13 -2.75
C CYS A 15 41.51 7.13 -3.24
N ALA A 16 41.18 6.14 -2.40
CA ALA A 16 40.06 5.23 -2.67
C ALA A 16 38.75 6.01 -2.53
N VAL A 17 38.25 6.51 -3.65
CA VAL A 17 36.91 7.05 -3.73
C VAL A 17 35.94 5.89 -3.53
N MET A 18 35.40 5.75 -2.31
CA MET A 18 34.28 4.85 -2.03
C MET A 18 33.07 5.40 -2.76
N LEU A 19 32.77 4.84 -3.92
CA LEU A 19 31.45 4.96 -4.57
C LEU A 19 30.46 4.22 -3.66
N LEU A 20 29.86 4.95 -2.74
CA LEU A 20 28.64 4.47 -2.06
C LEU A 20 27.59 4.30 -3.17
N PRO A 21 27.01 3.10 -3.33
CA PRO A 21 25.85 2.97 -4.19
C PRO A 21 24.77 3.88 -3.61
N ALA A 22 24.45 4.97 -4.31
CA ALA A 22 23.23 5.71 -4.04
C ALA A 22 22.09 4.68 -4.19
N ALA A 23 21.49 4.27 -3.08
CA ALA A 23 20.25 3.53 -3.11
C ALA A 23 19.28 4.44 -3.86
N SER A 24 19.10 4.18 -5.14
CA SER A 24 18.03 4.79 -5.92
C SER A 24 16.76 4.40 -5.20
N ILE A 25 16.13 5.36 -4.52
CA ILE A 25 14.72 5.30 -4.20
C ILE A 25 14.04 5.56 -5.55
N ALA A 26 14.21 4.63 -6.47
CA ALA A 26 13.33 4.52 -7.62
C ALA A 26 11.98 4.20 -7.00
N GLY A 27 10.99 5.06 -7.24
CA GLY A 27 9.61 4.73 -6.93
C GLY A 27 9.38 3.29 -7.32
N GLY A 28 8.82 2.49 -6.41
CA GLY A 28 8.63 1.08 -6.67
C GLY A 28 7.79 0.90 -7.93
N LYS A 29 7.95 -0.22 -8.61
CA LYS A 29 7.22 -0.60 -9.84
C LYS A 29 5.71 -0.27 -9.78
N PHE A 30 5.13 -0.37 -8.59
CA PHE A 30 3.71 -0.16 -8.36
C PHE A 30 3.38 1.24 -7.82
N ASP A 31 4.39 2.05 -7.48
CA ASP A 31 4.19 3.35 -6.83
C ASP A 31 3.29 4.28 -7.65
N GLY A 32 2.50 5.08 -6.95
CA GLY A 32 1.58 6.04 -7.53
C GLY A 32 0.25 6.14 -6.79
N ASN A 33 -0.68 6.87 -7.39
CA ASN A 33 -2.05 7.00 -6.92
C ASN A 33 -2.92 5.89 -7.50
N TRP A 34 -3.81 5.37 -6.69
CA TRP A 34 -4.69 4.26 -7.03
C TRP A 34 -6.11 4.55 -6.57
N ILE A 35 -7.07 3.90 -7.21
CA ILE A 35 -8.44 3.80 -6.71
C ILE A 35 -8.69 2.35 -6.32
N THR A 36 -9.26 2.16 -5.14
CA THR A 36 -9.72 0.86 -4.65
C THR A 36 -11.23 0.75 -4.81
N HIS A 37 -11.69 -0.28 -5.50
CA HIS A 37 -13.08 -0.69 -5.57
C HIS A 37 -13.25 -1.95 -4.71
N LEU A 38 -14.06 -1.85 -3.69
CA LEU A 38 -14.43 -2.95 -2.79
C LEU A 38 -15.86 -3.35 -3.07
N ALA A 39 -16.09 -4.63 -3.30
CA ALA A 39 -17.42 -5.21 -3.38
C ALA A 39 -17.54 -6.39 -2.42
N CYS A 40 -18.49 -6.33 -1.49
CA CYS A 40 -18.81 -7.39 -0.56
C CYS A 40 -20.20 -7.95 -0.84
N GLU A 41 -20.31 -9.27 -0.93
CA GLU A 41 -21.58 -9.96 -1.13
C GLU A 41 -22.49 -9.87 0.12
N ALA A 42 -23.78 -10.06 -0.07
CA ALA A 42 -24.70 -10.24 1.02
C ALA A 42 -24.34 -11.52 1.80
N HIS A 43 -24.46 -11.47 3.12
CA HIS A 43 -24.24 -12.63 3.98
C HIS A 43 -25.21 -12.62 5.17
N GLY A 44 -25.99 -13.68 5.31
CA GLY A 44 -27.05 -13.72 6.30
C GLY A 44 -28.08 -12.60 6.05
N GLN A 45 -28.29 -11.77 7.05
CA GLN A 45 -29.16 -10.60 6.90
C GLN A 45 -28.40 -9.31 6.57
N THR A 46 -27.10 -9.36 6.40
CA THR A 46 -26.30 -8.20 6.01
C THR A 46 -26.32 -8.04 4.50
N GLN A 47 -26.73 -6.85 4.04
CA GLN A 47 -26.81 -6.54 2.62
C GLN A 47 -25.43 -6.45 1.95
N ALA A 48 -25.40 -6.70 0.64
CA ALA A 48 -24.25 -6.42 -0.19
C ALA A 48 -23.95 -4.90 -0.20
N TYR A 49 -22.68 -4.56 -0.34
CA TYR A 49 -22.28 -3.16 -0.49
C TYR A 49 -21.06 -3.03 -1.40
N LYS A 50 -20.88 -1.83 -1.94
CA LYS A 50 -19.73 -1.46 -2.75
C LYS A 50 -19.20 -0.12 -2.26
N TRP A 51 -17.87 -0.03 -2.17
CA TRP A 51 -17.18 1.22 -1.85
C TRP A 51 -16.09 1.49 -2.88
N GLU A 52 -15.87 2.77 -3.11
CA GLU A 52 -14.77 3.28 -3.92
C GLU A 52 -14.03 4.34 -3.11
N PHE A 53 -12.71 4.26 -3.06
CA PHE A 53 -11.92 5.21 -2.29
C PHE A 53 -10.49 5.32 -2.82
N PRO A 54 -9.84 6.49 -2.61
CA PRO A 54 -8.47 6.71 -3.00
C PRO A 54 -7.52 5.84 -2.19
N SER A 55 -6.44 5.46 -2.84
CA SER A 55 -5.32 4.73 -2.23
C SER A 55 -4.00 5.13 -2.88
N THR A 56 -2.91 4.78 -2.24
CA THR A 56 -1.56 5.08 -2.72
C THR A 56 -0.67 3.86 -2.53
N ILE A 57 0.34 3.74 -3.40
CA ILE A 57 1.48 2.86 -3.18
C ILE A 57 2.72 3.73 -3.17
N LYS A 58 3.53 3.63 -2.11
CA LYS A 58 4.79 4.36 -1.95
C LYS A 58 5.86 3.42 -1.42
N GLY A 59 6.95 3.27 -2.17
CA GLY A 59 8.03 2.35 -1.81
C GLY A 59 7.54 0.90 -1.64
N GLY A 60 6.57 0.47 -2.46
CA GLY A 60 5.96 -0.84 -2.39
C GLY A 60 5.03 -1.06 -1.18
N VAL A 61 4.63 0.00 -0.47
CA VAL A 61 3.65 -0.07 0.63
C VAL A 61 2.31 0.50 0.14
N PHE A 62 1.29 -0.34 0.19
CA PHE A 62 -0.09 0.04 -0.10
C PHE A 62 -0.73 0.70 1.12
N HIS A 63 -1.45 1.79 0.92
CA HIS A 63 -2.32 2.44 1.89
C HIS A 63 -3.60 2.93 1.19
N GLY A 64 -4.76 2.53 1.68
CA GLY A 64 -6.06 3.00 1.22
C GLY A 64 -6.99 3.24 2.39
N GLN A 65 -7.81 4.31 2.33
CA GLN A 65 -8.72 4.67 3.39
C GLN A 65 -10.09 5.06 2.86
N HIS A 66 -11.12 4.52 3.48
CA HIS A 66 -12.52 4.88 3.30
C HIS A 66 -13.08 5.46 4.60
N GLY A 67 -13.80 6.57 4.50
CA GLY A 67 -14.42 7.25 5.65
C GLY A 67 -13.43 8.02 6.53
N GLU A 68 -13.98 8.65 7.54
CA GLU A 68 -13.19 9.41 8.53
C GLU A 68 -12.65 8.47 9.61
N THR A 69 -11.43 8.75 10.07
CA THR A 69 -10.77 7.96 11.12
C THR A 69 -11.68 7.83 12.35
N ASP A 70 -11.81 6.60 12.84
CA ASP A 70 -12.66 6.24 13.99
C ASP A 70 -14.17 6.48 13.79
N GLY A 71 -14.59 6.92 12.60
CA GLY A 71 -15.99 7.09 12.25
C GLY A 71 -16.69 5.77 11.89
N PRO A 72 -18.03 5.73 11.94
CA PRO A 72 -18.79 4.56 11.48
C PRO A 72 -18.55 4.31 9.97
N GLY A 73 -18.17 3.08 9.61
CA GLY A 73 -17.83 2.72 8.23
C GLY A 73 -16.39 3.08 7.83
N TYR A 74 -15.56 3.50 8.77
CA TYR A 74 -14.13 3.63 8.56
C TYR A 74 -13.52 2.28 8.14
N LEU A 75 -12.65 2.34 7.16
CA LEU A 75 -11.84 1.21 6.72
C LEU A 75 -10.47 1.72 6.28
N VAL A 76 -9.42 1.16 6.83
CA VAL A 76 -8.05 1.34 6.34
C VAL A 76 -7.52 0.00 5.86
N ILE A 77 -6.80 0.01 4.74
CA ILE A 77 -6.14 -1.16 4.17
C ILE A 77 -4.66 -0.83 4.00
N GLU A 78 -3.80 -1.66 4.54
CA GLU A 78 -2.36 -1.47 4.49
C GLU A 78 -1.62 -2.78 4.24
N GLY A 79 -0.44 -2.69 3.63
CA GLY A 79 0.47 -3.82 3.49
C GLY A 79 1.56 -3.61 2.47
N LYS A 80 2.52 -4.52 2.46
CA LYS A 80 3.63 -4.52 1.52
C LYS A 80 3.29 -5.33 0.28
N ILE A 81 3.74 -4.87 -0.86
CA ILE A 81 3.66 -5.56 -2.14
C ILE A 81 5.05 -6.08 -2.47
N ALA A 82 5.16 -7.37 -2.76
CA ALA A 82 6.41 -7.98 -3.19
C ALA A 82 6.73 -7.61 -4.66
N ASP A 83 7.95 -7.81 -5.09
CA ASP A 83 8.42 -7.44 -6.44
C ASP A 83 7.65 -8.17 -7.56
N ASP A 84 7.12 -9.35 -7.28
CA ASP A 84 6.26 -10.13 -8.17
C ASP A 84 4.79 -9.67 -8.18
N GLY A 85 4.45 -8.65 -7.38
CA GLY A 85 3.11 -8.10 -7.24
C GLY A 85 2.23 -8.82 -6.22
N THR A 86 2.68 -9.91 -5.61
CA THR A 86 1.91 -10.58 -4.55
C THR A 86 1.87 -9.72 -3.30
N SER A 87 0.73 -9.74 -2.60
CA SER A 87 0.55 -9.00 -1.36
C SER A 87 -0.42 -9.69 -0.40
N LYS A 88 -0.12 -9.55 0.87
CA LYS A 88 -1.06 -9.82 1.97
C LYS A 88 -1.34 -8.49 2.68
N LEU A 89 -2.47 -7.89 2.32
CA LEU A 89 -2.91 -6.64 2.95
C LEU A 89 -3.72 -6.95 4.21
N GLU A 90 -3.68 -6.03 5.15
CA GLU A 90 -4.53 -6.04 6.33
C GLU A 90 -5.56 -4.92 6.25
N ALA A 91 -6.83 -5.28 6.42
CA ALA A 91 -7.93 -4.33 6.52
C ALA A 91 -8.36 -4.20 7.98
N LYS A 92 -8.51 -2.97 8.45
CA LYS A 92 -9.03 -2.63 9.78
C LYS A 92 -10.14 -1.61 9.61
N GLY A 93 -11.24 -1.78 10.32
CA GLY A 93 -12.36 -0.88 10.17
C GLY A 93 -13.32 -0.87 11.35
N THR A 94 -14.35 -0.03 11.21
CA THR A 94 -15.39 0.18 12.21
C THR A 94 -16.75 -0.12 11.59
N VAL A 95 -17.56 -0.90 12.26
CA VAL A 95 -18.91 -1.26 11.79
C VAL A 95 -19.80 -0.01 11.67
N SER A 96 -20.38 0.19 10.48
CA SER A 96 -21.18 1.40 10.17
C SER A 96 -22.61 1.37 10.70
N GLN A 97 -23.21 0.18 10.84
CA GLN A 97 -24.65 0.03 11.18
C GLN A 97 -24.88 -1.13 12.15
N ASN A 98 -25.95 -1.04 12.95
CA ASN A 98 -26.31 -2.04 13.96
C ASN A 98 -26.92 -3.34 13.40
N ASN A 99 -27.10 -3.48 12.11
CA ASN A 99 -27.76 -4.62 11.46
C ASN A 99 -26.80 -5.71 10.97
N ALA A 100 -25.57 -5.69 11.44
CA ALA A 100 -24.71 -6.84 11.25
C ALA A 100 -25.13 -7.93 12.25
N HIS A 101 -25.79 -8.96 11.74
CA HIS A 101 -26.27 -10.08 12.57
C HIS A 101 -25.12 -10.81 13.24
N GLY A 102 -25.12 -10.74 14.54
CA GLY A 102 -24.20 -11.37 15.45
C GLY A 102 -23.86 -10.42 16.59
N VAL A 103 -23.72 -10.96 17.79
CA VAL A 103 -23.37 -10.25 19.03
C VAL A 103 -22.10 -9.38 18.92
N PHE A 104 -21.34 -9.51 17.82
CA PHE A 104 -20.04 -8.84 17.64
C PHE A 104 -20.04 -7.72 16.59
N ALA A 105 -21.12 -7.52 15.85
CA ALA A 105 -21.16 -6.55 14.78
C ALA A 105 -22.10 -5.37 15.11
N MET A 106 -21.93 -4.79 16.28
CA MET A 106 -22.62 -3.57 16.69
C MET A 106 -21.91 -2.36 16.06
N LYS A 107 -22.70 -1.33 15.74
CA LYS A 107 -22.18 -0.04 15.26
C LYS A 107 -21.06 0.46 16.19
N GLY A 108 -19.93 0.83 15.60
CA GLY A 108 -18.75 1.28 16.33
C GLY A 108 -17.79 0.18 16.76
N ASN A 109 -18.14 -1.10 16.62
CA ASN A 109 -17.18 -2.18 16.89
C ASN A 109 -16.10 -2.24 15.82
N ASN A 110 -14.88 -2.48 16.26
CA ASN A 110 -13.74 -2.68 15.38
C ASN A 110 -13.75 -4.10 14.79
N TYR A 111 -13.29 -4.20 13.55
CA TYR A 111 -13.05 -5.48 12.88
C TYR A 111 -11.74 -5.43 12.10
N SER A 112 -11.16 -6.61 11.83
CA SER A 112 -10.02 -6.74 10.92
C SER A 112 -10.13 -8.02 10.09
N TYR A 113 -9.50 -8.03 8.92
CA TYR A 113 -9.35 -9.21 8.08
C TYR A 113 -8.14 -9.08 7.15
N LYS A 114 -7.71 -10.21 6.59
CA LYS A 114 -6.62 -10.27 5.62
C LYS A 114 -7.17 -10.26 4.20
N ILE A 115 -6.39 -9.70 3.28
CA ILE A 115 -6.67 -9.68 1.85
C ILE A 115 -5.49 -10.30 1.13
N LYS A 116 -5.72 -11.32 0.32
CA LYS A 116 -4.76 -11.80 -0.67
C LYS A 116 -4.93 -10.97 -1.94
N ALA A 117 -3.87 -10.33 -2.38
CA ALA A 117 -3.91 -9.47 -3.56
C ALA A 117 -2.75 -9.76 -4.52
N GLN A 118 -2.98 -9.45 -5.79
CA GLN A 118 -2.00 -9.50 -6.87
C GLN A 118 -2.05 -8.19 -7.64
N PHE A 119 -0.90 -7.54 -7.79
CA PHE A 119 -0.74 -6.28 -8.51
C PHE A 119 0.06 -6.48 -9.80
N THR A 120 -0.34 -5.74 -10.83
CA THR A 120 0.44 -5.43 -12.03
C THR A 120 0.79 -3.94 -12.01
N ASP A 121 1.46 -3.45 -13.05
CA ASP A 121 1.89 -2.05 -13.12
C ASP A 121 0.74 -1.04 -13.09
N VAL A 122 -0.47 -1.46 -13.52
CA VAL A 122 -1.63 -0.57 -13.68
C VAL A 122 -2.91 -1.07 -13.03
N LYS A 123 -2.97 -2.35 -12.65
CA LYS A 123 -4.15 -2.98 -12.05
C LYS A 123 -3.76 -3.93 -10.92
N GLY A 124 -4.68 -4.15 -10.02
CA GLY A 124 -4.58 -5.20 -9.01
C GLY A 124 -5.94 -5.81 -8.74
N THR A 125 -5.93 -7.03 -8.22
CA THR A 125 -7.12 -7.72 -7.73
C THR A 125 -6.84 -8.33 -6.37
N GLY A 126 -7.87 -8.50 -5.56
CA GLY A 126 -7.73 -9.13 -4.26
C GLY A 126 -9.02 -9.77 -3.78
N THR A 127 -8.89 -10.66 -2.83
CA THR A 127 -10.01 -11.30 -2.15
C THR A 127 -9.76 -11.34 -0.64
N ARG A 128 -10.81 -11.29 0.14
CA ARG A 128 -10.73 -11.53 1.57
C ARG A 128 -10.25 -12.96 1.81
N ASP A 129 -9.18 -13.12 2.61
CA ASP A 129 -8.50 -14.42 2.83
C ASP A 129 -9.22 -15.32 3.85
N GLU A 130 -10.05 -14.75 4.69
CA GLU A 130 -10.80 -15.53 5.66
C GLU A 130 -11.95 -16.24 4.97
N GLY A 131 -11.89 -17.56 4.92
CA GLY A 131 -12.97 -18.39 4.40
C GLY A 131 -14.30 -18.04 5.06
N ALA A 132 -15.41 -18.42 4.39
CA ALA A 132 -16.77 -18.19 4.84
C ALA A 132 -17.10 -18.85 6.19
N GLY A 133 -16.41 -18.43 7.26
CA GLY A 133 -16.83 -18.70 8.62
C GLY A 133 -18.15 -17.99 8.91
N ILE A 134 -18.78 -18.31 10.03
CA ILE A 134 -20.10 -17.74 10.45
C ILE A 134 -20.13 -16.21 10.41
N LEU A 135 -18.98 -15.53 10.44
CA LEU A 135 -18.83 -14.07 10.40
C LEU A 135 -18.13 -13.57 9.13
N GLY A 136 -17.68 -14.47 8.26
CA GLY A 136 -16.96 -14.13 7.04
C GLY A 136 -17.94 -13.85 5.90
N ARG A 137 -17.70 -12.77 5.14
CA ARG A 137 -18.38 -12.52 3.87
C ARG A 137 -17.35 -12.49 2.75
N ASN A 138 -17.75 -12.90 1.56
CA ASN A 138 -16.92 -12.77 0.39
C ASN A 138 -16.81 -11.30 0.01
N CYS A 139 -15.59 -10.81 -0.07
CA CYS A 139 -15.29 -9.48 -0.58
C CYS A 139 -14.23 -9.58 -1.66
N THR A 140 -14.44 -8.86 -2.74
CA THR A 140 -13.50 -8.71 -3.84
C THR A 140 -12.99 -7.27 -3.88
N PHE A 141 -11.75 -7.12 -4.31
CA PHE A 141 -11.07 -5.85 -4.45
C PHE A 141 -10.55 -5.73 -5.87
N GLU A 142 -10.76 -4.58 -6.46
CA GLU A 142 -10.11 -4.16 -7.69
C GLU A 142 -9.32 -2.88 -7.39
N PHE A 143 -8.08 -2.84 -7.85
CA PHE A 143 -7.20 -1.69 -7.69
C PHE A 143 -6.85 -1.18 -9.09
N THR A 144 -7.01 0.12 -9.31
CA THR A 144 -6.71 0.74 -10.60
C THR A 144 -5.76 1.92 -10.39
N LYS A 145 -4.58 1.85 -11.02
CA LYS A 145 -3.60 2.94 -10.98
C LYS A 145 -4.13 4.14 -11.74
N GLN A 146 -4.04 5.29 -11.12
CA GLN A 146 -4.42 6.55 -11.74
C GLN A 146 -3.24 7.08 -12.57
N PRO A 147 -3.51 7.72 -13.70
CA PRO A 147 -2.48 8.47 -14.42
C PRO A 147 -1.85 9.53 -13.48
N ASP A 148 -0.53 9.72 -13.60
CA ASP A 148 0.11 10.85 -12.96
C ASP A 148 -0.48 12.12 -13.58
N THR A 149 -1.37 12.79 -12.85
CA THR A 149 -1.91 14.08 -13.29
C THR A 149 -0.75 15.08 -13.23
N PRO A 150 -0.33 15.68 -14.36
CA PRO A 150 0.62 16.78 -14.30
C PRO A 150 0.07 17.86 -13.36
N PRO A 151 0.92 18.53 -12.57
CA PRO A 151 0.46 19.67 -11.78
C PRO A 151 -0.28 20.62 -12.71
N ALA A 152 -1.52 20.98 -12.37
CA ALA A 152 -2.30 21.93 -13.14
C ALA A 152 -1.41 23.15 -13.38
N SER A 153 -1.05 23.39 -14.63
CA SER A 153 -0.30 24.57 -15.03
C SER A 153 -1.16 25.75 -14.61
N GLY A 154 -0.72 26.47 -13.57
CA GLY A 154 -1.41 27.64 -13.06
C GLY A 154 -1.58 28.62 -14.23
N GLY A 155 -2.80 28.72 -14.73
CA GLY A 155 -3.17 29.75 -15.67
C GLY A 155 -2.96 31.08 -14.97
N SER A 156 -1.88 31.77 -15.34
CA SER A 156 -1.70 33.21 -15.09
C SER A 156 -2.81 33.91 -15.88
N GLY A 157 -3.92 34.18 -15.20
CA GLY A 157 -4.94 35.07 -15.71
C GLY A 157 -4.43 36.50 -15.55
N ASN A 158 -4.30 37.19 -16.67
CA ASN A 158 -4.16 38.66 -16.76
C ASN A 158 -5.36 39.33 -16.10
#